data_4ed7fb75244e994af4f9972fdef22c30
#
_entry.id   4ed7fb75244e994af4f9972fdef22c30
#
_cell.length_a   1.000
_cell.length_b   1.000
_cell.length_c   1.000
_cell.angle_alpha   90.00
_cell.angle_beta   90.00
_cell.angle_gamma   90.00
#
_symmetry.space_group_name_H-M   'P 1'
#
loop_
_entity.id
_entity.type
_entity.pdbx_description
1 polymer ?
#
loop_
_entity_poly.entity_id
_entity_poly.type
_entity_poly.pdbx_seq_one_letter_code
_entity_poly.pdbx_strand_id
1 'polypeptide(L)'
;AVFMMFIIPGTDEAGNMVIQGGRLGATGIAVGIVAGLFTSIIFNLYSKLHVLEDSTSIPDFVVGWINYILPTLITLGLGMVLTKYCNFDIFEIVLWIFSPLAGFAQTMPGFILCCFIPAVLYSMGISSWLFGAVTTPIFLAGIQENINLVAQGLPATNIATSETVFTSALITMGGMGATLALNVLLKIKAAENTGKNLHRTKYFQHQ
;
A
#
# COMPACT_ATOMS: atom_id res chain seq x y z
N ALA A 1 3.08 -17.53 -7.04
CA ALA A 1 3.14 -18.81 -6.34
C ALA A 1 3.01 -18.61 -4.82
N VAL A 2 3.93 -17.86 -4.15
CA VAL A 2 3.92 -17.64 -2.68
C VAL A 2 2.60 -17.05 -2.18
N PHE A 3 2.08 -16.03 -2.85
CA PHE A 3 0.77 -15.45 -2.55
C PHE A 3 -0.34 -16.50 -2.55
N MET A 4 -0.38 -17.37 -3.57
CA MET A 4 -1.36 -18.45 -3.62
C MET A 4 -1.21 -19.44 -2.46
N MET A 5 0.01 -19.71 -2.00
CA MET A 5 0.24 -20.56 -0.82
C MET A 5 -0.32 -19.92 0.46
N PHE A 6 -0.23 -18.60 0.57
CA PHE A 6 -0.71 -17.85 1.74
C PHE A 6 -2.23 -17.68 1.78
N ILE A 7 -2.89 -17.78 0.61
CA ILE A 7 -4.34 -17.66 0.51
C ILE A 7 -5.04 -19.03 0.64
N ILE A 8 -4.34 -20.11 0.29
CA ILE A 8 -4.96 -21.44 0.22
C ILE A 8 -4.88 -22.10 1.59
N PRO A 9 -5.98 -22.22 2.23
CA PRO A 9 -6.06 -23.16 3.30
C PRO A 9 -7.45 -23.73 3.43
N GLY A 10 -7.82 -24.58 2.62
CA GLY A 10 -9.02 -25.36 2.76
C GLY A 10 -9.03 -26.47 1.73
N THR A 11 -9.19 -27.67 2.20
CA THR A 11 -9.60 -28.79 1.37
C THR A 11 -11.10 -28.95 1.59
N ASP A 12 -11.86 -29.04 0.51
CA ASP A 12 -13.25 -29.46 0.52
C ASP A 12 -13.36 -30.91 1.08
N GLU A 13 -14.56 -31.30 1.51
CA GLU A 13 -14.83 -32.67 1.98
C GLU A 13 -14.41 -33.76 0.95
N ALA A 14 -14.32 -33.37 -0.31
CA ALA A 14 -13.80 -34.21 -1.41
C ALA A 14 -12.28 -34.19 -1.58
N GLY A 15 -11.51 -33.47 -0.73
CA GLY A 15 -10.06 -33.33 -0.82
C GLY A 15 -9.54 -32.37 -1.88
N ASN A 16 -10.43 -31.61 -2.54
CA ASN A 16 -10.03 -30.62 -3.52
C ASN A 16 -9.60 -29.30 -2.84
N MET A 17 -8.57 -28.66 -3.37
CA MET A 17 -8.18 -27.32 -2.91
C MET A 17 -9.26 -26.30 -3.29
N VAL A 18 -9.91 -25.71 -2.30
CA VAL A 18 -10.92 -24.66 -2.50
C VAL A 18 -10.34 -23.33 -2.10
N ILE A 19 -10.33 -22.39 -3.04
CA ILE A 19 -9.95 -21.01 -2.78
C ILE A 19 -11.23 -20.22 -2.41
N GLN A 20 -11.28 -19.73 -1.19
CA GLN A 20 -12.38 -18.84 -0.79
C GLN A 20 -12.26 -17.51 -1.54
N GLY A 21 -13.31 -17.12 -2.29
CA GLY A 21 -13.31 -15.88 -3.08
C GLY A 21 -13.02 -14.63 -2.26
N GLY A 22 -13.44 -14.60 -0.99
CA GLY A 22 -13.12 -13.50 -0.06
C GLY A 22 -11.63 -13.31 0.20
N ARG A 23 -10.85 -14.39 0.15
CA ARG A 23 -9.39 -14.32 0.36
C ARG A 23 -8.62 -13.80 -0.88
N LEU A 24 -9.23 -13.88 -2.07
CA LEU A 24 -8.69 -13.30 -3.31
C LEU A 24 -9.04 -11.83 -3.51
N GLY A 25 -10.06 -11.34 -2.81
CA GLY A 25 -10.57 -9.99 -2.95
C GLY A 25 -9.69 -8.92 -2.30
N ALA A 26 -10.34 -7.87 -1.84
CA ALA A 26 -9.71 -6.70 -1.23
C ALA A 26 -8.78 -7.04 -0.06
N THR A 27 -9.17 -7.98 0.78
CA THR A 27 -8.38 -8.46 1.92
C THR A 27 -7.13 -9.22 1.50
N GLY A 28 -7.14 -9.87 0.33
CA GLY A 28 -5.98 -10.56 -0.24
C GLY A 28 -4.84 -9.62 -0.64
N ILE A 29 -5.12 -8.33 -0.86
CA ILE A 29 -4.08 -7.36 -1.24
C ILE A 29 -3.04 -7.22 -0.13
N ALA A 30 -3.46 -7.14 1.13
CA ALA A 30 -2.56 -7.06 2.27
C ALA A 30 -1.65 -8.30 2.36
N VAL A 31 -2.22 -9.48 2.13
CA VAL A 31 -1.45 -10.76 2.07
C VAL A 31 -0.49 -10.77 0.90
N GLY A 32 -0.87 -10.18 -0.24
CA GLY A 32 0.01 -10.00 -1.41
C GLY A 32 1.25 -9.17 -1.10
N ILE A 33 1.08 -8.07 -0.34
CA ILE A 33 2.19 -7.23 0.13
C ILE A 33 3.13 -8.04 1.05
N VAL A 34 2.58 -8.79 2.00
CA VAL A 34 3.38 -9.63 2.91
C VAL A 34 4.12 -10.73 2.14
N ALA A 35 3.47 -11.37 1.16
CA ALA A 35 4.10 -12.36 0.30
C ALA A 35 5.24 -11.77 -0.54
N GLY A 36 5.07 -10.53 -1.03
CA GLY A 36 6.12 -9.79 -1.73
C GLY A 36 7.31 -9.47 -0.84
N LEU A 37 7.07 -8.97 0.39
CA LEU A 37 8.10 -8.70 1.38
C LEU A 37 8.85 -9.97 1.79
N PHE A 38 8.12 -11.05 2.07
CA PHE A 38 8.70 -12.35 2.39
C PHE A 38 9.66 -12.84 1.29
N THR A 39 9.21 -12.78 0.04
CA THR A 39 10.03 -13.13 -1.13
C THR A 39 11.26 -12.23 -1.22
N SER A 40 11.11 -10.93 -1.08
CA SER A 40 12.18 -9.94 -1.16
C SER A 40 13.26 -10.16 -0.08
N ILE A 41 12.84 -10.47 1.15
CA ILE A 41 13.75 -10.77 2.26
C ILE A 41 14.61 -12.00 1.95
N ILE A 42 14.00 -13.07 1.45
CA ILE A 42 14.74 -14.31 1.12
C ILE A 42 15.72 -14.06 -0.02
N PHE A 43 15.32 -13.34 -1.07
CA PHE A 43 16.21 -12.99 -2.16
C PHE A 43 17.39 -12.12 -1.70
N ASN A 44 17.11 -11.14 -0.83
CA ASN A 44 18.17 -10.28 -0.25
C ASN A 44 19.12 -11.07 0.66
N LEU A 45 18.59 -12.01 1.46
CA LEU A 45 19.45 -12.90 2.28
C LEU A 45 20.31 -13.80 1.40
N TYR A 46 19.73 -14.35 0.33
CA TYR A 46 20.46 -15.20 -0.60
C TYR A 46 21.54 -14.42 -1.36
N SER A 47 21.26 -13.21 -1.81
CA SER A 47 22.23 -12.36 -2.53
C SER A 47 23.48 -12.03 -1.68
N LYS A 48 23.34 -11.99 -0.35
CA LYS A 48 24.47 -11.77 0.57
C LYS A 48 25.40 -13.00 0.71
N LEU A 49 24.94 -14.18 0.29
CA LEU A 49 25.73 -15.41 0.38
C LEU A 49 26.74 -15.54 -0.77
N HIS A 50 26.71 -14.66 -1.78
CA HIS A 50 27.63 -14.61 -2.93
C HIS A 50 27.88 -16.01 -3.55
N VAL A 51 26.82 -16.80 -3.68
CA VAL A 51 26.89 -18.17 -4.17
C VAL A 51 27.33 -18.15 -5.64
N LEU A 52 28.48 -18.74 -5.95
CA LEU A 52 29.05 -18.87 -7.30
C LEU A 52 29.59 -17.59 -7.97
N GLU A 53 29.69 -16.46 -7.29
CA GLU A 53 30.27 -15.23 -7.88
C GLU A 53 31.77 -15.40 -8.24
N ASP A 54 32.51 -16.25 -7.54
CA ASP A 54 33.93 -16.50 -7.75
C ASP A 54 34.28 -17.63 -8.71
N SER A 55 33.27 -18.26 -9.34
CA SER A 55 33.52 -19.40 -10.21
C SER A 55 33.87 -18.97 -11.64
N THR A 56 35.15 -18.92 -11.94
CA THR A 56 35.69 -18.61 -13.28
C THR A 56 35.42 -19.68 -14.34
N SER A 57 34.96 -20.86 -13.94
CA SER A 57 34.76 -22.02 -14.83
C SER A 57 33.32 -22.16 -15.34
N ILE A 58 32.36 -21.42 -14.82
CA ILE A 58 30.95 -21.53 -15.18
C ILE A 58 30.54 -20.29 -16.00
N PRO A 59 29.86 -20.46 -17.15
CA PRO A 59 29.37 -19.33 -17.95
C PRO A 59 28.41 -18.44 -17.13
N ASP A 60 28.51 -17.11 -17.28
CA ASP A 60 27.74 -16.11 -16.53
C ASP A 60 26.23 -16.32 -16.58
N PHE A 61 25.70 -16.78 -17.71
CA PHE A 61 24.27 -17.03 -17.86
C PHE A 61 23.78 -18.19 -16.98
N VAL A 62 24.64 -19.22 -16.74
CA VAL A 62 24.31 -20.37 -15.86
C VAL A 62 24.33 -19.91 -14.41
N VAL A 63 25.30 -19.10 -14.03
CA VAL A 63 25.40 -18.46 -12.70
C VAL A 63 24.13 -17.64 -12.43
N GLY A 64 23.72 -16.83 -13.42
CA GLY A 64 22.50 -16.05 -13.34
C GLY A 64 21.26 -16.92 -13.10
N TRP A 65 21.12 -18.03 -13.82
CA TRP A 65 20.00 -18.96 -13.65
C TRP A 65 19.95 -19.59 -12.25
N ILE A 66 21.11 -20.06 -11.76
CA ILE A 66 21.20 -20.66 -10.43
C ILE A 66 20.84 -19.63 -9.36
N ASN A 67 21.31 -18.39 -9.50
CA ASN A 67 21.03 -17.31 -8.57
C ASN A 67 19.55 -16.87 -8.55
N TYR A 68 18.75 -17.23 -9.57
CA TYR A 68 17.30 -17.02 -9.56
C TYR A 68 16.52 -18.26 -9.12
N ILE A 69 16.90 -19.44 -9.58
CA ILE A 69 16.19 -20.69 -9.30
C ILE A 69 16.32 -21.09 -7.84
N LEU A 70 17.53 -21.00 -7.28
CA LEU A 70 17.79 -21.45 -5.90
C LEU A 70 16.98 -20.64 -4.86
N PRO A 71 17.03 -19.30 -4.84
CA PRO A 71 16.23 -18.54 -3.89
C PRO A 71 14.72 -18.69 -4.14
N THR A 72 14.31 -18.92 -5.39
CA THR A 72 12.90 -19.24 -5.70
C THR A 72 12.47 -20.54 -5.05
N LEU A 73 13.27 -21.62 -5.18
CA LEU A 73 12.98 -22.91 -4.54
C LEU A 73 12.97 -22.82 -3.02
N ILE A 74 13.91 -22.06 -2.44
CA ILE A 74 13.96 -21.81 -0.99
C ILE A 74 12.69 -21.07 -0.54
N THR A 75 12.28 -20.04 -1.27
CA THR A 75 11.09 -19.25 -0.97
C THR A 75 9.82 -20.10 -1.02
N LEU A 76 9.68 -20.93 -2.04
CA LEU A 76 8.54 -21.84 -2.18
C LEU A 76 8.57 -22.94 -1.10
N GLY A 77 9.74 -23.50 -0.81
CA GLY A 77 9.91 -24.50 0.24
C GLY A 77 9.55 -23.97 1.61
N LEU A 78 10.06 -22.78 1.97
CA LEU A 78 9.73 -22.13 3.23
C LEU A 78 8.24 -21.74 3.30
N GLY A 79 7.66 -21.23 2.22
CA GLY A 79 6.23 -20.94 2.15
C GLY A 79 5.38 -22.20 2.39
N MET A 80 5.78 -23.32 1.82
CA MET A 80 5.12 -24.61 1.99
C MET A 80 5.24 -25.15 3.42
N VAL A 81 6.41 -25.01 4.03
CA VAL A 81 6.64 -25.42 5.42
C VAL A 81 5.77 -24.58 6.36
N LEU A 82 5.75 -23.28 6.19
CA LEU A 82 4.96 -22.37 7.04
C LEU A 82 3.46 -22.68 6.93
N THR A 83 2.94 -22.88 5.73
CA THR A 83 1.49 -23.05 5.54
C THR A 83 1.00 -24.47 5.83
N LYS A 84 1.77 -25.51 5.46
CA LYS A 84 1.34 -26.92 5.62
C LYS A 84 1.81 -27.60 6.90
N TYR A 85 3.07 -27.34 7.31
CA TYR A 85 3.62 -28.03 8.50
C TYR A 85 3.35 -27.27 9.78
N CYS A 86 3.46 -25.94 9.75
CA CYS A 86 3.19 -25.12 10.90
C CYS A 86 1.71 -24.75 11.05
N ASN A 87 0.85 -25.10 10.09
CA ASN A 87 -0.57 -24.69 10.03
C ASN A 87 -0.75 -23.17 10.28
N PHE A 88 0.19 -22.38 9.81
CA PHE A 88 0.18 -20.95 9.99
C PHE A 88 -0.73 -20.33 8.93
N ASP A 89 -1.91 -19.89 9.31
CA ASP A 89 -2.76 -19.11 8.42
C ASP A 89 -2.29 -17.65 8.39
N ILE A 90 -1.36 -17.38 7.45
CA ILE A 90 -0.77 -16.04 7.26
C ILE A 90 -1.87 -15.03 6.91
N PHE A 91 -2.92 -15.45 6.24
CA PHE A 91 -4.06 -14.59 5.91
C PHE A 91 -4.74 -14.07 7.18
N GLU A 92 -5.07 -14.95 8.13
CA GLU A 92 -5.70 -14.57 9.40
C GLU A 92 -4.79 -13.67 10.24
N ILE A 93 -3.50 -13.94 10.27
CA ILE A 93 -2.53 -13.09 11.00
C ILE A 93 -2.46 -11.69 10.39
N VAL A 94 -2.40 -11.60 9.06
CA VAL A 94 -2.39 -10.32 8.37
C VAL A 94 -3.69 -9.57 8.64
N LEU A 95 -4.85 -10.22 8.57
CA LEU A 95 -6.13 -9.60 8.90
C LEU A 95 -6.16 -9.11 10.35
N TRP A 96 -5.66 -9.90 11.28
CA TRP A 96 -5.61 -9.51 12.71
C TRP A 96 -4.76 -8.25 12.92
N ILE A 97 -3.61 -8.14 12.24
CA ILE A 97 -2.75 -6.95 12.30
C ILE A 97 -3.42 -5.72 11.66
N PHE A 98 -4.12 -5.90 10.54
CA PHE A 98 -4.77 -4.80 9.82
C PHE A 98 -6.12 -4.40 10.42
N SER A 99 -6.80 -5.29 11.16
CA SER A 99 -8.11 -5.04 11.76
C SER A 99 -8.16 -3.76 12.62
N PRO A 100 -7.24 -3.54 13.58
CA PRO A 100 -7.29 -2.31 14.38
C PRO A 100 -7.02 -1.06 13.55
N LEU A 101 -6.19 -1.17 12.52
CA LEU A 101 -5.91 -0.06 11.61
C LEU A 101 -7.13 0.26 10.75
N ALA A 102 -7.82 -0.76 10.24
CA ALA A 102 -9.07 -0.60 9.50
C ALA A 102 -10.17 0.01 10.39
N GLY A 103 -10.33 -0.48 11.62
CA GLY A 103 -11.28 0.08 12.58
C GLY A 103 -10.98 1.54 12.91
N PHE A 104 -9.72 1.89 13.12
CA PHE A 104 -9.32 3.28 13.34
C PHE A 104 -9.60 4.17 12.12
N ALA A 105 -9.33 3.70 10.91
CA ALA A 105 -9.58 4.44 9.67
C ALA A 105 -11.08 4.73 9.45
N GLN A 106 -11.98 3.90 9.99
CA GLN A 106 -13.43 4.14 9.94
C GLN A 106 -13.91 5.21 10.93
N THR A 107 -13.05 5.68 11.84
CA THR A 107 -13.38 6.83 12.70
C THR A 107 -13.11 8.14 11.97
N MET A 108 -13.82 9.23 12.32
CA MET A 108 -13.58 10.55 11.73
C MET A 108 -12.13 11.02 11.83
N PRO A 109 -11.44 10.95 12.99
CA PRO A 109 -10.04 11.33 13.08
C PRO A 109 -9.13 10.42 12.22
N GLY A 110 -9.39 9.11 12.20
CA GLY A 110 -8.64 8.16 11.38
C GLY A 110 -8.79 8.42 9.89
N PHE A 111 -10.01 8.69 9.43
CA PHE A 111 -10.28 9.04 8.04
C PHE A 111 -9.56 10.34 7.63
N ILE A 112 -9.62 11.38 8.47
CA ILE A 112 -8.88 12.64 8.22
C ILE A 112 -7.39 12.36 8.12
N LEU A 113 -6.84 11.51 8.99
CA LEU A 113 -5.42 11.16 8.99
C LEU A 113 -5.03 10.40 7.70
N CYS A 114 -5.86 9.47 7.26
CA CYS A 114 -5.68 8.75 6.00
C CYS A 114 -5.66 9.66 4.76
N CYS A 115 -6.35 10.81 4.83
CA CYS A 115 -6.33 11.81 3.77
C CYS A 115 -5.15 12.79 3.93
N PHE A 116 -4.83 13.17 5.16
CA PHE A 116 -3.82 14.19 5.48
C PHE A 116 -2.39 13.68 5.25
N ILE A 117 -2.07 12.46 5.71
CA ILE A 117 -0.71 11.91 5.59
C ILE A 117 -0.23 11.85 4.14
N PRO A 118 -0.99 11.31 3.17
CA PRO A 118 -0.57 11.32 1.75
C PRO A 118 -0.36 12.73 1.20
N ALA A 119 -1.18 13.70 1.62
CA ALA A 119 -1.04 15.08 1.17
C ALA A 119 0.25 15.72 1.70
N VAL A 120 0.60 15.47 2.97
CA VAL A 120 1.87 15.94 3.57
C VAL A 120 3.06 15.27 2.89
N LEU A 121 3.04 13.96 2.69
CA LEU A 121 4.11 13.23 2.00
C LEU A 121 4.32 13.78 0.58
N TYR A 122 3.23 14.02 -0.13
CA TYR A 122 3.28 14.60 -1.47
C TYR A 122 3.89 16.00 -1.46
N SER A 123 3.56 16.84 -0.47
CA SER A 123 4.15 18.18 -0.33
C SER A 123 5.65 18.15 -0.05
N MET A 124 6.16 17.05 0.53
CA MET A 124 7.59 16.80 0.76
C MET A 124 8.29 16.17 -0.46
N GLY A 125 7.58 15.97 -1.57
CA GLY A 125 8.11 15.32 -2.78
C GLY A 125 8.13 13.79 -2.71
N ILE A 126 7.49 13.20 -1.70
CA ILE A 126 7.36 11.75 -1.56
C ILE A 126 6.08 11.30 -2.26
N SER A 127 6.18 10.24 -3.08
CA SER A 127 5.00 9.72 -3.78
C SER A 127 3.93 9.23 -2.79
N SER A 128 2.70 9.73 -2.95
CA SER A 128 1.54 9.27 -2.16
C SER A 128 1.21 7.79 -2.37
N TRP A 129 1.68 7.18 -3.45
CA TRP A 129 1.54 5.74 -3.71
C TRP A 129 2.21 4.87 -2.65
N LEU A 130 3.24 5.38 -1.99
CA LEU A 130 3.87 4.67 -0.87
C LEU A 130 2.86 4.40 0.26
N PHE A 131 2.04 5.38 0.59
CA PHE A 131 0.99 5.23 1.60
C PHE A 131 -0.23 4.46 1.07
N GLY A 132 -0.45 4.50 -0.23
CA GLY A 132 -1.49 3.74 -0.91
C GLY A 132 -1.40 2.23 -0.68
N ALA A 133 -0.19 1.69 -0.53
CA ALA A 133 0.00 0.27 -0.20
C ALA A 133 -0.67 -0.14 1.13
N VAL A 134 -0.78 0.79 2.09
CA VAL A 134 -1.43 0.56 3.39
C VAL A 134 -2.91 0.91 3.34
N THR A 135 -3.27 2.03 2.72
CA THR A 135 -4.66 2.52 2.72
C THR A 135 -5.57 1.80 1.74
N THR A 136 -5.03 1.33 0.61
CA THR A 136 -5.84 0.64 -0.41
C THR A 136 -6.55 -0.61 0.13
N PRO A 137 -5.88 -1.54 0.85
CA PRO A 137 -6.57 -2.69 1.45
C PRO A 137 -7.67 -2.28 2.42
N ILE A 138 -7.44 -1.23 3.21
CA ILE A 138 -8.39 -0.72 4.20
C ILE A 138 -9.64 -0.17 3.51
N PHE A 139 -9.46 0.66 2.48
CA PHE A 139 -10.57 1.25 1.74
C PHE A 139 -11.39 0.21 0.98
N LEU A 140 -10.74 -0.76 0.37
CA LEU A 140 -11.42 -1.84 -0.34
C LEU A 140 -12.16 -2.78 0.62
N ALA A 141 -11.61 -3.05 1.80
CA ALA A 141 -12.29 -3.81 2.84
C ALA A 141 -13.55 -3.06 3.32
N GLY A 142 -13.47 -1.74 3.53
CA GLY A 142 -14.63 -0.92 3.87
C GLY A 142 -15.74 -0.94 2.82
N ILE A 143 -15.38 -0.93 1.52
CA ILE A 143 -16.35 -1.07 0.43
C ILE A 143 -17.03 -2.44 0.48
N GLN A 144 -16.23 -3.52 0.62
CA GLN A 144 -16.76 -4.87 0.64
C GLN A 144 -17.73 -5.07 1.80
N GLU A 145 -17.41 -4.52 2.96
CA GLU A 145 -18.29 -4.57 4.13
C GLU A 145 -19.58 -3.77 3.92
N ASN A 146 -19.48 -2.56 3.32
CA ASN A 146 -20.66 -1.78 2.94
C ASN A 146 -21.56 -2.52 1.96
N ILE A 147 -21.00 -3.21 0.95
CA ILE A 147 -21.77 -4.03 0.01
C ILE A 147 -22.51 -5.14 0.76
N ASN A 148 -21.84 -5.81 1.69
CA ASN A 148 -22.44 -6.87 2.48
C ASN A 148 -23.59 -6.35 3.38
N LEU A 149 -23.41 -5.18 4.00
CA LEU A 149 -24.45 -4.52 4.81
C LEU A 149 -25.67 -4.17 3.98
N VAL A 150 -25.46 -3.57 2.80
CA VAL A 150 -26.56 -3.20 1.89
C VAL A 150 -27.26 -4.44 1.36
N ALA A 151 -26.57 -5.52 1.07
CA ALA A 151 -27.16 -6.79 0.66
C ALA A 151 -28.06 -7.41 1.75
N GLN A 152 -27.81 -7.09 3.02
CA GLN A 152 -28.63 -7.48 4.18
C GLN A 152 -29.74 -6.46 4.49
N GLY A 153 -29.90 -5.40 3.68
CA GLY A 153 -30.88 -4.33 3.91
C GLY A 153 -30.45 -3.34 5.00
N LEU A 154 -29.20 -3.36 5.44
CA LEU A 154 -28.63 -2.44 6.42
C LEU A 154 -27.96 -1.24 5.72
N PRO A 155 -27.91 -0.07 6.36
CA PRO A 155 -27.22 1.08 5.81
C PRO A 155 -25.71 0.86 5.76
N ALA A 156 -25.06 1.43 4.72
CA ALA A 156 -23.60 1.48 4.63
C ALA A 156 -23.04 2.39 5.74
N THR A 157 -22.22 1.84 6.62
CA THR A 157 -21.69 2.56 7.80
C THR A 157 -20.22 2.92 7.69
N ASN A 158 -19.48 2.24 6.80
CA ASN A 158 -18.06 2.48 6.64
C ASN A 158 -17.79 3.74 5.80
N ILE A 159 -17.10 4.71 6.39
CA ILE A 159 -16.78 6.02 5.76
C ILE A 159 -15.44 5.99 5.01
N ALA A 160 -14.48 5.21 5.48
CA ALA A 160 -13.16 5.09 4.84
C ALA A 160 -13.23 4.10 3.68
N THR A 161 -13.65 4.60 2.53
CA THR A 161 -13.76 3.86 1.27
C THR A 161 -13.08 4.65 0.16
N SER A 162 -12.66 3.98 -0.92
CA SER A 162 -12.08 4.68 -2.08
C SER A 162 -13.08 5.63 -2.72
N GLU A 163 -14.37 5.29 -2.74
CA GLU A 163 -15.42 6.17 -3.27
C GLU A 163 -15.51 7.46 -2.47
N THR A 164 -15.48 7.37 -1.12
CA THR A 164 -15.52 8.56 -0.27
C THR A 164 -14.28 9.43 -0.48
N VAL A 165 -13.10 8.82 -0.62
CA VAL A 165 -11.84 9.56 -0.80
C VAL A 165 -11.74 10.18 -2.19
N PHE A 166 -12.10 9.44 -3.25
CA PHE A 166 -11.89 9.89 -4.63
C PHE A 166 -13.09 10.61 -5.24
N THR A 167 -14.33 10.29 -4.85
CA THR A 167 -15.54 10.90 -5.39
C THR A 167 -16.05 12.10 -4.61
N SER A 168 -15.69 12.24 -3.34
CA SER A 168 -16.13 13.37 -2.51
C SER A 168 -15.57 14.74 -2.95
N ALA A 169 -14.76 14.81 -4.00
CA ALA A 169 -14.17 16.02 -4.59
C ALA A 169 -13.34 16.89 -3.61
N LEU A 170 -13.50 16.71 -2.31
CA LEU A 170 -12.81 17.47 -1.26
C LEU A 170 -11.29 17.29 -1.29
N ILE A 171 -10.84 16.10 -1.69
CA ILE A 171 -9.39 15.75 -1.72
C ILE A 171 -8.81 15.99 -3.11
N THR A 172 -9.65 15.92 -4.14
CA THR A 172 -9.23 16.08 -5.54
C THR A 172 -9.36 17.51 -6.08
N MET A 173 -9.98 18.43 -5.32
CA MET A 173 -10.00 19.84 -5.68
C MET A 173 -8.60 20.44 -5.61
N GLY A 174 -7.86 20.36 -6.71
CA GLY A 174 -6.50 20.86 -6.85
C GLY A 174 -5.42 19.77 -6.83
N GLY A 175 -5.80 18.48 -6.88
CA GLY A 175 -4.89 17.34 -6.86
C GLY A 175 -4.39 16.97 -5.45
N MET A 176 -3.63 15.87 -5.37
CA MET A 176 -3.16 15.29 -4.11
C MET A 176 -2.25 16.19 -3.26
N GLY A 177 -1.81 17.32 -3.72
CA GLY A 177 -0.94 18.25 -2.99
C GLY A 177 -1.61 19.57 -2.63
N ALA A 178 -2.95 19.65 -2.68
CA ALA A 178 -3.67 20.92 -2.49
C ALA A 178 -3.10 22.04 -3.39
N THR A 179 -2.81 21.70 -4.64
CA THR A 179 -2.16 22.60 -5.61
C THR A 179 -2.95 23.90 -5.81
N LEU A 180 -4.27 23.85 -5.68
CA LEU A 180 -5.12 25.06 -5.73
C LEU A 180 -4.81 26.00 -4.56
N ALA A 181 -4.73 25.48 -3.33
CA ALA A 181 -4.40 26.27 -2.15
C ALA A 181 -2.98 26.83 -2.26
N LEU A 182 -2.03 26.03 -2.74
CA LEU A 182 -0.66 26.46 -2.98
C LEU A 182 -0.60 27.59 -4.02
N ASN A 183 -1.31 27.47 -5.13
CA ASN A 183 -1.37 28.51 -6.17
C ASN A 183 -1.98 29.81 -5.65
N VAL A 184 -3.02 29.74 -4.83
CA VAL A 184 -3.64 30.92 -4.19
C VAL A 184 -2.64 31.57 -3.23
N LEU A 185 -1.97 30.78 -2.37
CA LEU A 185 -0.97 31.29 -1.43
C LEU A 185 0.23 31.91 -2.15
N LEU A 186 0.71 31.30 -3.24
CA LEU A 186 1.79 31.86 -4.04
C LEU A 186 1.40 33.17 -4.71
N LYS A 187 0.17 33.30 -5.23
CA LYS A 187 -0.34 34.55 -5.79
C LYS A 187 -0.45 35.65 -4.73
N ILE A 188 -0.94 35.33 -3.53
CA ILE A 188 -1.02 36.27 -2.41
C ILE A 188 0.39 36.76 -2.03
N LYS A 189 1.34 35.82 -1.88
CA LYS A 189 2.72 36.16 -1.53
C LYS A 189 3.45 36.96 -2.61
N ALA A 190 3.19 36.68 -3.87
CA ALA A 190 3.72 37.44 -5.01
C ALA A 190 3.15 38.87 -5.02
N ALA A 191 1.84 39.05 -4.77
CA ALA A 191 1.18 40.35 -4.67
C ALA A 191 1.73 41.16 -3.50
N GLU A 192 1.94 40.55 -2.34
CA GLU A 192 2.53 41.17 -1.16
C GLU A 192 3.98 41.66 -1.43
N ASN A 193 4.79 40.83 -2.08
CA ASN A 193 6.16 41.21 -2.43
C ASN A 193 6.21 42.34 -3.47
N THR A 194 5.28 42.32 -4.44
CA THR A 194 5.15 43.40 -5.41
C THR A 194 4.74 44.72 -4.72
N GLY A 195 3.81 44.66 -3.78
CA GLY A 195 3.41 45.83 -2.97
C GLY A 195 4.57 46.38 -2.14
N LYS A 196 5.35 45.53 -1.48
CA LYS A 196 6.53 45.93 -0.71
C LYS A 196 7.61 46.60 -1.59
N ASN A 197 7.83 46.06 -2.79
CA ASN A 197 8.78 46.65 -3.75
C ASN A 197 8.31 48.02 -4.28
N LEU A 198 7.03 48.20 -4.54
CA LEU A 198 6.45 49.49 -4.94
C LEU A 198 6.57 50.55 -3.84
N HIS A 199 6.36 50.17 -2.58
CA HIS A 199 6.59 51.08 -1.44
C HIS A 199 8.06 51.50 -1.33
N ARG A 200 8.99 50.55 -1.51
CA ARG A 200 10.42 50.79 -1.43
C ARG A 200 10.89 51.74 -2.56
N THR A 201 10.39 51.58 -3.76
CA THR A 201 10.73 52.45 -4.91
C THR A 201 10.22 53.88 -4.73
N LYS A 202 9.04 54.06 -4.10
CA LYS A 202 8.52 55.39 -3.80
C LYS A 202 9.36 56.15 -2.75
N TYR A 203 9.96 55.45 -1.79
CA TYR A 203 10.87 56.07 -0.81
C TYR A 203 12.17 56.57 -1.43
N PHE A 204 12.66 55.96 -2.49
CA PHE A 204 13.88 56.36 -3.21
C PHE A 204 13.66 57.48 -4.22
N GLN A 205 12.45 57.81 -4.60
CA GLN A 205 12.14 58.90 -5.53
C GLN A 205 11.91 60.26 -4.82
N HIS A 206 11.88 60.32 -3.49
CA HIS A 206 11.68 61.50 -2.70
C HIS A 206 12.93 61.94 -1.90
N GLN A 207 14.10 61.39 -2.20
CA GLN A 207 15.43 61.88 -1.78
C GLN A 207 16.19 62.45 -2.98
#